data_d211f513df49f2cc7ec7ae3f9bce9784
#
_entry.id   d211f513df49f2cc7ec7ae3f9bce9784
#
_cell.length_a   1.000
_cell.length_b   1.000
_cell.length_c   1.000
_cell.angle_alpha   90.00
_cell.angle_beta   90.00
_cell.angle_gamma   90.00
#
_symmetry.space_group_name_H-M   'P 1'
#
loop_
_entity.id
_entity.type
_entity.pdbx_description
1 polymer ?
#
loop_
_entity_poly.entity_id
_entity_poly.type
_entity_poly.pdbx_seq_one_letter_code
_entity_poly.pdbx_strand_id
1 'polypeptide(L)'
;GIAGSTSLGKHVIIGGQAGLIEHLTIGDKAMIAAGAGIEKSIEPGAIMSGRPAKRHEVSLRTQVLVHRLPELHQQVAALEKRLTALESKKSTNKKSNPKKR
;
A
#
# COMPACT_ATOMS: atom_id res chain seq x y z
N GLY A 1 11.97 -18.28 -5.04
CA GLY A 1 12.12 -19.07 -6.22
C GLY A 1 11.30 -18.62 -7.40
N ILE A 2 11.67 -19.09 -8.52
CA ILE A 2 11.02 -18.78 -9.79
C ILE A 2 10.38 -20.08 -10.31
N ALA A 3 9.08 -20.00 -10.60
CA ALA A 3 8.39 -21.16 -11.19
C ALA A 3 8.87 -21.41 -12.62
N GLY A 4 8.92 -22.68 -13.03
CA GLY A 4 9.48 -23.07 -14.32
C GLY A 4 8.76 -22.52 -15.55
N SER A 5 7.50 -22.12 -15.40
CA SER A 5 6.72 -21.57 -16.50
C SER A 5 6.81 -20.05 -16.63
N THR A 6 7.59 -19.40 -15.77
CA THR A 6 7.76 -17.95 -15.82
C THR A 6 8.82 -17.58 -16.86
N SER A 7 8.48 -16.59 -17.70
CA SER A 7 9.39 -16.09 -18.74
C SER A 7 10.08 -14.82 -18.26
N LEU A 8 11.40 -14.78 -18.40
CA LEU A 8 12.18 -13.61 -18.01
C LEU A 8 12.68 -12.90 -19.27
N GLY A 9 12.54 -11.58 -19.29
CA GLY A 9 13.09 -10.73 -20.33
C GLY A 9 14.60 -10.60 -20.20
N LYS A 10 15.16 -9.71 -21.02
CA LYS A 10 16.60 -9.45 -21.03
C LYS A 10 16.99 -8.50 -19.91
N HIS A 11 18.14 -8.75 -19.31
CA HIS A 11 18.71 -7.87 -18.27
C HIS A 11 17.80 -7.68 -17.06
N VAL A 12 17.05 -8.70 -16.69
CA VAL A 12 16.23 -8.68 -15.48
C VAL A 12 17.10 -8.92 -14.27
N ILE A 13 16.90 -8.13 -13.23
CA ILE A 13 17.62 -8.27 -11.96
C ILE A 13 16.63 -8.74 -10.90
N ILE A 14 16.90 -9.88 -10.28
CA ILE A 14 16.04 -10.45 -9.25
C ILE A 14 16.84 -10.58 -7.96
N GLY A 15 16.39 -9.90 -6.93
CA GLY A 15 17.03 -9.96 -5.61
C GLY A 15 16.81 -11.30 -4.93
N GLY A 16 17.62 -11.59 -3.92
CA GLY A 16 17.53 -12.84 -3.18
C GLY A 16 16.19 -13.01 -2.50
N GLN A 17 15.74 -14.27 -2.41
CA GLN A 17 14.49 -14.64 -1.76
C GLN A 17 13.22 -14.01 -2.37
N ALA A 18 13.32 -13.45 -3.57
CA ALA A 18 12.13 -13.03 -4.30
C ALA A 18 11.39 -14.27 -4.78
N GLY A 19 10.06 -14.23 -4.75
CA GLY A 19 9.23 -15.33 -5.20
C GLY A 19 8.35 -14.90 -6.35
N LEU A 20 8.29 -15.73 -7.39
CA LEU A 20 7.44 -15.50 -8.56
C LEU A 20 6.51 -16.69 -8.74
N ILE A 21 5.25 -16.44 -8.91
CA ILE A 21 4.29 -17.53 -9.21
C ILE A 21 4.39 -17.92 -10.68
N GLU A 22 3.66 -18.98 -11.05
CA GLU A 22 3.72 -19.52 -12.40
C GLU A 22 3.06 -18.63 -13.45
N HIS A 23 3.47 -18.82 -14.70
CA HIS A 23 2.87 -18.19 -15.88
C HIS A 23 2.97 -16.67 -15.92
N LEU A 24 4.04 -16.13 -15.36
CA LEU A 24 4.30 -14.69 -15.43
C LEU A 24 5.27 -14.36 -16.54
N THR A 25 5.18 -13.14 -17.03
CA THR A 25 6.15 -12.56 -17.96
C THR A 25 6.80 -11.36 -17.27
N ILE A 26 8.12 -11.41 -17.15
CA ILE A 26 8.88 -10.32 -16.55
C ILE A 26 9.54 -9.53 -17.68
N GLY A 27 9.18 -8.27 -17.81
CA GLY A 27 9.65 -7.42 -18.91
C GLY A 27 11.15 -7.17 -18.85
N ASP A 28 11.71 -6.75 -19.99
CA ASP A 28 13.14 -6.45 -20.10
C ASP A 28 13.55 -5.37 -19.10
N LYS A 29 14.72 -5.52 -18.53
CA LYS A 29 15.31 -4.55 -17.60
C LYS A 29 14.50 -4.32 -16.32
N ALA A 30 13.53 -5.18 -16.02
CA ALA A 30 12.80 -5.09 -14.77
C ALA A 30 13.73 -5.42 -13.59
N MET A 31 13.48 -4.78 -12.46
CA MET A 31 14.23 -5.06 -11.23
C MET A 31 13.26 -5.52 -10.17
N ILE A 32 13.59 -6.62 -9.51
CA ILE A 32 12.78 -7.17 -8.44
C ILE A 32 13.62 -7.18 -7.17
N ALA A 33 13.19 -6.44 -6.18
CA ALA A 33 13.94 -6.32 -4.94
C ALA A 33 13.94 -7.64 -4.16
N ALA A 34 14.94 -7.82 -3.31
CA ALA A 34 15.05 -9.00 -2.47
C ALA A 34 13.79 -9.19 -1.63
N GLY A 35 13.35 -10.43 -1.51
CA GLY A 35 12.17 -10.78 -0.72
C GLY A 35 10.83 -10.41 -1.32
N ALA A 36 10.80 -9.79 -2.51
CA ALA A 36 9.53 -9.40 -3.13
C ALA A 36 8.71 -10.60 -3.56
N GLY A 37 7.38 -10.47 -3.48
CA GLY A 37 6.46 -11.50 -3.94
C GLY A 37 5.73 -11.03 -5.19
N ILE A 38 5.99 -11.67 -6.31
CA ILE A 38 5.45 -11.29 -7.61
C ILE A 38 4.25 -12.16 -7.95
N GLU A 39 3.10 -11.52 -8.10
CA GLU A 39 1.84 -12.21 -8.40
C GLU A 39 1.29 -11.90 -9.80
N LYS A 40 1.83 -10.88 -10.45
CA LYS A 40 1.39 -10.45 -11.79
C LYS A 40 2.59 -10.22 -12.67
N SER A 41 2.40 -10.32 -13.98
CA SER A 41 3.46 -10.00 -14.94
C SER A 41 3.94 -8.56 -14.75
N ILE A 42 5.21 -8.34 -15.06
CA ILE A 42 5.87 -7.06 -14.83
C ILE A 42 6.24 -6.43 -16.16
N GLU A 43 5.89 -5.16 -16.33
CA GLU A 43 6.25 -4.40 -17.53
C GLU A 43 7.76 -4.14 -17.60
N PRO A 44 8.29 -3.90 -18.80
CA PRO A 44 9.71 -3.59 -18.95
C PRO A 44 10.14 -2.38 -18.14
N GLY A 45 11.30 -2.46 -17.54
CA GLY A 45 11.89 -1.35 -16.81
C GLY A 45 11.30 -1.08 -15.44
N ALA A 46 10.27 -1.81 -15.04
CA ALA A 46 9.64 -1.57 -13.73
C ALA A 46 10.53 -2.06 -12.58
N ILE A 47 10.45 -1.35 -11.47
CA ILE A 47 11.13 -1.74 -10.24
C ILE A 47 10.06 -2.14 -9.24
N MET A 48 10.09 -3.40 -8.80
CA MET A 48 9.06 -3.97 -7.94
C MET A 48 9.63 -4.37 -6.60
N SER A 49 8.87 -4.17 -5.53
CA SER A 49 9.29 -4.58 -4.18
C SER A 49 8.07 -4.85 -3.31
N GLY A 50 8.28 -5.57 -2.22
CA GLY A 50 7.24 -5.86 -1.25
C GLY A 50 6.49 -7.15 -1.50
N ARG A 51 5.57 -7.48 -0.60
CA ARG A 51 4.71 -8.66 -0.70
C ARG A 51 3.27 -8.27 -0.38
N PRO A 52 2.35 -8.28 -1.37
CA PRO A 52 2.59 -8.48 -2.80
C PRO A 52 3.42 -7.33 -3.37
N ALA A 53 4.18 -7.62 -4.40
CA ALA A 53 5.10 -6.62 -4.95
C ALA A 53 4.34 -5.50 -5.64
N LYS A 54 4.80 -4.28 -5.42
CA LYS A 54 4.29 -3.07 -6.04
C LYS A 54 5.46 -2.28 -6.58
N ARG A 55 5.20 -1.22 -7.31
CA ARG A 55 6.29 -0.35 -7.76
C ARG A 55 7.07 0.09 -6.54
N HIS A 56 8.37 0.15 -6.67
CA HIS A 56 9.25 0.42 -5.52
C HIS A 56 8.89 1.70 -4.78
N GLU A 57 8.60 2.77 -5.51
CA GLU A 57 8.20 4.04 -4.92
C GLU A 57 6.91 3.94 -4.10
N VAL A 58 5.96 3.14 -4.56
CA VAL A 58 4.71 2.89 -3.82
C VAL A 58 5.00 2.07 -2.57
N SER A 59 5.84 1.05 -2.71
CA SER A 59 6.22 0.19 -1.60
C SER A 59 6.92 0.98 -0.49
N LEU A 60 7.85 1.85 -0.86
CA LEU A 60 8.55 2.69 0.12
C LEU A 60 7.59 3.61 0.86
N ARG A 61 6.68 4.24 0.12
CA ARG A 61 5.67 5.11 0.71
C ARG A 61 4.79 4.35 1.69
N THR A 62 4.37 3.16 1.29
CA THR A 62 3.55 2.29 2.12
C THR A 62 4.28 1.90 3.40
N GLN A 63 5.56 1.54 3.30
CA GLN A 63 6.36 1.18 4.46
C GLN A 63 6.45 2.32 5.46
N VAL A 64 6.66 3.54 4.98
CA VAL A 64 6.70 4.72 5.84
C VAL A 64 5.38 4.88 6.57
N LEU A 65 4.26 4.74 5.85
CA LEU A 65 2.93 4.88 6.45
C LEU A 65 2.64 3.76 7.45
N VAL A 66 3.10 2.55 7.19
CA VAL A 66 2.94 1.43 8.14
C VAL A 66 3.59 1.79 9.47
N HIS A 67 4.78 2.36 9.44
CA HIS A 67 5.46 2.78 10.68
C HIS A 67 4.74 3.91 11.40
N ARG A 68 3.95 4.68 10.68
CA ARG A 68 3.17 5.77 11.26
C ARG A 68 1.76 5.36 11.70
N LEU A 69 1.37 4.14 11.44
CA LEU A 69 0.03 3.67 11.80
C LEU A 69 -0.36 3.90 13.27
N PRO A 70 0.51 3.63 14.26
CA PRO A 70 0.13 3.90 15.65
C PRO A 70 -0.24 5.36 15.90
N GLU A 71 0.54 6.30 15.36
CA GLU A 71 0.23 7.73 15.46
C GLU A 71 -1.07 8.08 14.75
N LEU A 72 -1.22 7.58 13.52
CA LEU A 72 -2.40 7.85 12.72
C LEU A 72 -3.65 7.29 13.39
N HIS A 73 -3.53 6.10 13.97
CA HIS A 73 -4.62 5.48 14.71
C HIS A 73 -5.06 6.36 15.89
N GLN A 74 -4.11 6.89 16.64
CA GLN A 74 -4.40 7.80 17.75
C GLN A 74 -5.04 9.09 17.27
N GLN A 75 -4.53 9.64 16.16
CA GLN A 75 -5.08 10.88 15.59
C GLN A 75 -6.51 10.68 15.12
N VAL A 76 -6.80 9.56 14.49
CA VAL A 76 -8.16 9.24 14.04
C VAL A 76 -9.10 9.11 15.25
N ALA A 77 -8.67 8.38 16.27
CA ALA A 77 -9.47 8.23 17.49
C ALA A 77 -9.78 9.57 18.13
N ALA A 78 -8.78 10.45 18.21
CA ALA A 78 -8.95 11.79 18.77
C ALA A 78 -9.91 12.62 17.93
N LEU A 79 -9.77 12.56 16.60
CA LEU A 79 -10.65 13.29 15.69
C LEU A 79 -12.08 12.79 15.77
N GLU A 80 -12.28 11.49 15.85
CA GLU A 80 -13.61 10.90 16.02
C GLU A 80 -14.27 11.39 17.30
N LYS A 81 -13.51 11.46 18.38
CA LYS A 81 -13.99 11.92 19.66
C LYS A 81 -14.41 13.39 19.58
N ARG A 82 -13.58 14.21 18.95
CA ARG A 82 -13.89 15.64 18.76
C ARG A 82 -15.13 15.82 17.89
N LEU A 83 -15.24 15.02 16.84
CA LEU A 83 -16.39 15.09 15.95
C LEU A 83 -17.67 14.70 16.66
N THR A 84 -17.63 13.63 17.44
CA THR A 84 -18.77 13.20 18.26
C THR A 84 -19.22 14.29 19.23
N ALA A 85 -18.26 14.94 19.89
CA ALA A 85 -18.55 16.02 20.80
C ALA A 85 -19.19 17.22 20.10
N LEU A 86 -18.68 17.57 18.92
CA LEU A 86 -19.23 18.67 18.13
C LEU A 86 -20.63 18.35 17.62
N GLU A 87 -20.85 17.12 17.15
CA GLU A 87 -22.16 16.70 16.68
C GLU A 87 -23.19 16.70 17.80
N SER A 88 -22.79 16.21 18.96
CA SER A 88 -23.64 16.22 20.15
C SER A 88 -24.02 17.64 20.55
N LYS A 89 -23.03 18.54 20.57
CA LYS A 89 -23.24 19.95 20.88
C LYS A 89 -24.16 20.61 19.86
N LYS A 90 -23.97 20.32 18.59
CA LYS A 90 -24.80 20.85 17.52
C LYS A 90 -26.23 20.36 17.62
N SER A 91 -26.41 19.10 17.96
CA SER A 91 -27.72 18.51 18.17
C SER A 91 -28.45 19.17 19.33
N THR A 92 -27.75 19.43 20.43
CA THR A 92 -28.30 20.12 21.59
C THR A 92 -28.69 21.54 21.24
N ASN A 93 -27.86 22.26 20.53
CA ASN A 93 -28.17 23.61 20.07
C ASN A 93 -29.38 23.62 19.15
N LYS A 94 -29.49 22.64 18.28
CA LYS A 94 -30.61 22.51 17.39
C LYS A 94 -31.90 22.26 18.14
N LYS A 95 -31.86 21.49 19.19
CA LYS A 95 -33.01 21.26 20.06
C LYS A 95 -33.45 22.51 20.79
N SER A 96 -32.50 23.25 21.32
CA SER A 96 -32.74 24.48 22.07
C SER A 96 -33.27 25.59 21.19
N ASN A 97 -32.89 25.59 19.91
CA ASN A 97 -33.16 26.69 19.00
C ASN A 97 -33.46 26.16 17.61
N PRO A 98 -34.59 25.49 17.46
CA PRO A 98 -34.88 24.78 16.19
C PRO A 98 -35.04 25.68 14.99
N LYS A 99 -35.33 26.95 15.15
CA LYS A 99 -35.48 27.88 14.03
C LYS A 99 -34.15 28.33 13.47
N LYS A 100 -33.07 28.12 14.21
CA LYS A 100 -31.77 28.54 13.80
C LYS A 100 -31.14 27.52 12.89
N ARG A 101 -30.52 27.98 11.85
CA ARG A 101 -29.92 27.07 10.88
C ARG A 101 -28.56 27.39 10.51
#